data_e5b7950f894604daee2854e5a4c6bb79
#
_entry.id   e5b7950f894604daee2854e5a4c6bb79
#
_cell.length_a   1.000
_cell.length_b   1.000
_cell.length_c   1.000
_cell.angle_alpha   90.00
_cell.angle_beta   90.00
_cell.angle_gamma   90.00
#
_symmetry.space_group_name_H-M   'P 1'
#
loop_
_entity.id
_entity.type
_entity.pdbx_description
1 polymer ?
#
loop_
_entity_poly.entity_id
_entity_poly.type
_entity_poly.pdbx_seq_one_letter_code
_entity_poly.pdbx_strand_id
1 'polypeptide(L)'
;MIESYYLQHNKPVEIANRMGRAIQTIYNVVNKFKQGKTALDYWHQYKENKKKCGRKVIQLPAHEVDYIKEKVTLGWTPDVIIGRKERSVSCGMRTLYRLFSKGIFDIDTLPMKGKRKPNGHQEKRGKQQYQRSIHDRPDNYPDFNSEFGHLEGDTIVGIHHKSAVITLVERLSKVIITIKPNGRKALDIETALNQWFSRFPKNFFKSITFDCGKEFSNWKAISNQHDIDIYFADPGTPSQRPLNENSNGILRRNGLPKSMDFREVNQTFISSVSNQRNHIPRKSLNYRTPIEIFLSYVQEAFYS
;
A
#
# COMPACT_ATOMS: atom_id res chain seq x y z
N MET A 1 -47.44 -13.03 -32.04
CA MET A 1 -47.23 -14.36 -32.64
C MET A 1 -47.65 -15.51 -31.72
N ILE A 2 -47.07 -15.73 -30.51
CA ILE A 2 -47.46 -16.85 -29.60
C ILE A 2 -48.95 -16.76 -29.24
N GLU A 3 -49.46 -15.58 -28.90
CA GLU A 3 -50.86 -15.32 -28.59
C GLU A 3 -51.80 -15.62 -29.80
N SER A 4 -51.40 -15.20 -30.98
CA SER A 4 -52.12 -15.46 -32.22
C SER A 4 -52.26 -16.98 -32.50
N TYR A 5 -51.19 -17.73 -32.36
CA TYR A 5 -51.22 -19.19 -32.49
C TYR A 5 -52.07 -19.87 -31.39
N TYR A 6 -52.00 -19.35 -30.15
CA TYR A 6 -52.80 -19.86 -29.03
C TYR A 6 -54.31 -19.65 -29.28
N LEU A 7 -54.69 -18.47 -29.77
CA LEU A 7 -56.08 -18.17 -30.14
C LEU A 7 -56.59 -19.01 -31.32
N GLN A 8 -55.71 -19.53 -32.18
CA GLN A 8 -55.99 -20.47 -33.22
C GLN A 8 -56.02 -21.94 -32.74
N HIS A 9 -56.01 -22.16 -31.43
CA HIS A 9 -56.08 -23.50 -30.81
C HIS A 9 -54.85 -24.41 -31.12
N ASN A 10 -53.71 -23.83 -31.61
CA ASN A 10 -52.49 -24.64 -31.79
C ASN A 10 -51.96 -25.17 -30.48
N LYS A 11 -51.46 -26.42 -30.49
CA LYS A 11 -50.81 -27.01 -29.31
C LYS A 11 -49.47 -26.34 -28.98
N PRO A 12 -49.07 -26.23 -27.69
CA PRO A 12 -47.80 -25.61 -27.32
C PRO A 12 -46.59 -26.21 -28.04
N VAL A 13 -46.59 -27.51 -28.33
CA VAL A 13 -45.51 -28.20 -29.08
C VAL A 13 -45.41 -27.67 -30.49
N GLU A 14 -46.55 -27.50 -31.19
CA GLU A 14 -46.59 -26.98 -32.54
C GLU A 14 -46.11 -25.51 -32.61
N ILE A 15 -46.52 -24.71 -31.63
CA ILE A 15 -46.08 -23.34 -31.50
C ILE A 15 -44.57 -23.29 -31.27
N ALA A 16 -44.02 -24.17 -30.40
CA ALA A 16 -42.58 -24.26 -30.10
C ALA A 16 -41.77 -24.56 -31.38
N ASN A 17 -42.23 -25.58 -32.12
CA ASN A 17 -41.59 -25.99 -33.40
C ASN A 17 -41.63 -24.87 -34.47
N ARG A 18 -42.78 -24.22 -34.67
CA ARG A 18 -42.92 -23.09 -35.62
C ARG A 18 -42.09 -21.88 -35.27
N MET A 19 -41.89 -21.63 -33.98
CA MET A 19 -41.15 -20.47 -33.51
C MET A 19 -39.66 -20.75 -33.25
N GLY A 20 -39.21 -22.00 -33.35
CA GLY A 20 -37.83 -22.39 -33.00
C GLY A 20 -37.47 -22.07 -31.55
N ARG A 21 -38.42 -22.25 -30.61
CA ARG A 21 -38.24 -21.97 -29.18
C ARG A 21 -38.40 -23.22 -28.32
N ALA A 22 -37.67 -23.23 -27.19
CA ALA A 22 -37.85 -24.30 -26.25
C ALA A 22 -39.32 -24.41 -25.80
N ILE A 23 -39.84 -25.63 -25.74
CA ILE A 23 -41.25 -25.93 -25.40
C ILE A 23 -41.64 -25.36 -24.05
N GLN A 24 -40.73 -25.38 -23.06
CA GLN A 24 -40.96 -24.80 -21.74
C GLN A 24 -41.21 -23.29 -21.77
N THR A 25 -40.54 -22.55 -22.69
CA THR A 25 -40.77 -21.11 -22.89
C THR A 25 -42.21 -20.87 -23.37
N ILE A 26 -42.73 -21.72 -24.31
CA ILE A 26 -44.12 -21.61 -24.80
C ILE A 26 -45.11 -21.94 -23.72
N TYR A 27 -44.89 -23.00 -22.94
CA TYR A 27 -45.77 -23.34 -21.80
C TYR A 27 -45.83 -22.19 -20.79
N ASN A 28 -44.73 -21.54 -20.46
CA ASN A 28 -44.70 -20.41 -19.52
C ASN A 28 -45.58 -19.24 -20.01
N VAL A 29 -45.58 -18.97 -21.32
CA VAL A 29 -46.42 -17.93 -21.92
C VAL A 29 -47.89 -18.37 -21.99
N VAL A 30 -48.19 -19.57 -22.51
CA VAL A 30 -49.52 -20.09 -22.62
C VAL A 30 -50.25 -20.23 -21.26
N ASN A 31 -49.53 -20.62 -20.23
CA ASN A 31 -50.07 -20.65 -18.86
C ASN A 31 -50.51 -19.28 -18.36
N LYS A 32 -49.88 -18.20 -18.82
CA LYS A 32 -50.31 -16.82 -18.53
C LYS A 32 -51.57 -16.45 -19.31
N PHE A 33 -51.69 -16.89 -20.54
CA PHE A 33 -52.90 -16.69 -21.32
C PHE A 33 -54.10 -17.43 -20.72
N LYS A 34 -53.92 -18.66 -20.21
CA LYS A 34 -54.94 -19.40 -19.45
C LYS A 34 -55.39 -18.67 -18.17
N GLN A 35 -54.56 -17.81 -17.62
CA GLN A 35 -54.86 -16.92 -16.46
C GLN A 35 -55.54 -15.61 -16.88
N GLY A 36 -55.93 -15.45 -18.15
CA GLY A 36 -56.57 -14.24 -18.67
C GLY A 36 -55.59 -13.06 -18.96
N LYS A 37 -54.27 -13.30 -18.97
CA LYS A 37 -53.28 -12.28 -19.30
C LYS A 37 -52.99 -12.25 -20.77
N THR A 38 -52.74 -11.06 -21.32
CA THR A 38 -52.35 -10.85 -22.73
C THR A 38 -50.83 -11.03 -22.92
N ALA A 39 -50.40 -11.11 -24.18
CA ALA A 39 -48.96 -11.10 -24.54
C ALA A 39 -48.25 -9.83 -24.06
N LEU A 40 -48.94 -8.70 -24.05
CA LEU A 40 -48.43 -7.44 -23.57
C LEU A 40 -48.19 -7.47 -22.07
N ASP A 41 -49.13 -8.01 -21.30
CA ASP A 41 -49.00 -8.20 -19.84
C ASP A 41 -47.80 -9.09 -19.50
N TYR A 42 -47.68 -10.21 -20.27
CA TYR A 42 -46.52 -11.10 -20.08
C TYR A 42 -45.20 -10.37 -20.38
N TRP A 43 -45.13 -9.56 -21.44
CA TRP A 43 -43.94 -8.83 -21.79
C TRP A 43 -43.58 -7.77 -20.74
N HIS A 44 -44.56 -7.03 -20.22
CA HIS A 44 -44.36 -6.10 -19.12
C HIS A 44 -43.84 -6.81 -17.88
N GLN A 45 -44.47 -7.90 -17.49
CA GLN A 45 -44.03 -8.69 -16.34
C GLN A 45 -42.61 -9.27 -16.53
N TYR A 46 -42.31 -9.75 -17.73
CA TYR A 46 -40.96 -10.21 -18.06
C TYR A 46 -39.92 -9.10 -17.92
N LYS A 47 -40.21 -7.91 -18.42
CA LYS A 47 -39.32 -6.74 -18.28
C LYS A 47 -39.11 -6.35 -16.83
N GLU A 48 -40.18 -6.31 -16.02
CA GLU A 48 -40.07 -6.01 -14.59
C GLU A 48 -39.27 -7.08 -13.83
N ASN A 49 -39.52 -8.35 -14.12
CA ASN A 49 -38.73 -9.44 -13.53
C ASN A 49 -37.26 -9.36 -13.92
N LYS A 50 -36.95 -9.01 -15.18
CA LYS A 50 -35.60 -8.85 -15.66
C LYS A 50 -34.86 -7.69 -14.98
N LYS A 51 -35.57 -6.59 -14.64
CA LYS A 51 -34.98 -5.49 -13.82
C LYS A 51 -34.61 -5.97 -12.41
N LYS A 52 -35.32 -6.94 -11.85
CA LYS A 52 -35.06 -7.51 -10.52
C LYS A 52 -33.95 -8.57 -10.54
N CYS A 53 -33.61 -9.09 -11.72
CA CYS A 53 -32.55 -10.07 -11.88
C CYS A 53 -31.18 -9.42 -11.80
N GLY A 54 -30.20 -10.16 -11.28
CA GLY A 54 -28.82 -9.72 -11.14
C GLY A 54 -28.41 -9.51 -9.69
N ARG A 55 -27.11 -9.27 -9.51
CA ARG A 55 -26.56 -9.05 -8.17
C ARG A 55 -27.02 -7.69 -7.64
N LYS A 56 -27.69 -7.68 -6.51
CA LYS A 56 -28.12 -6.43 -5.84
C LYS A 56 -26.91 -5.55 -5.55
N VAL A 57 -27.10 -4.24 -5.71
CA VAL A 57 -26.10 -3.26 -5.30
C VAL A 57 -25.99 -3.31 -3.78
N ILE A 58 -24.77 -3.51 -3.27
CA ILE A 58 -24.52 -3.49 -1.84
C ILE A 58 -24.63 -2.03 -1.38
N GLN A 59 -25.53 -1.80 -0.44
CA GLN A 59 -25.63 -0.54 0.30
C GLN A 59 -24.98 -0.77 1.67
N LEU A 60 -23.96 0.00 1.97
CA LEU A 60 -23.30 -0.03 3.28
C LEU A 60 -24.09 0.87 4.25
N PRO A 61 -24.21 0.47 5.54
CA PRO A 61 -24.74 1.35 6.58
C PRO A 61 -23.94 2.66 6.68
N ALA A 62 -24.60 3.76 7.06
CA ALA A 62 -23.95 5.08 7.13
C ALA A 62 -22.70 5.09 8.01
N HIS A 63 -22.76 4.45 9.18
CA HIS A 63 -21.61 4.36 10.09
C HIS A 63 -20.39 3.63 9.50
N GLU A 64 -20.61 2.64 8.62
CA GLU A 64 -19.51 1.97 7.89
C GLU A 64 -18.94 2.86 6.81
N VAL A 65 -19.79 3.61 6.11
CA VAL A 65 -19.37 4.60 5.10
C VAL A 65 -18.48 5.67 5.73
N ASP A 66 -18.88 6.22 6.87
CA ASP A 66 -18.12 7.23 7.58
C ASP A 66 -16.78 6.69 8.11
N TYR A 67 -16.79 5.49 8.66
CA TYR A 67 -15.58 4.79 9.08
C TYR A 67 -14.61 4.56 7.90
N ILE A 68 -15.12 4.08 6.75
CA ILE A 68 -14.29 3.88 5.56
C ILE A 68 -13.67 5.19 5.08
N LYS A 69 -14.46 6.28 5.02
CA LYS A 69 -13.98 7.61 4.62
C LYS A 69 -12.90 8.12 5.59
N GLU A 70 -13.11 8.01 6.89
CA GLU A 70 -12.12 8.38 7.91
C GLU A 70 -10.79 7.64 7.68
N LYS A 71 -10.83 6.31 7.54
CA LYS A 71 -9.62 5.50 7.38
C LYS A 71 -8.91 5.77 6.06
N VAL A 72 -9.64 6.00 4.98
CA VAL A 72 -9.06 6.36 3.69
C VAL A 72 -8.37 7.73 3.75
N THR A 73 -8.95 8.71 4.44
CA THR A 73 -8.30 10.02 4.69
C THR A 73 -6.98 9.86 5.46
N LEU A 74 -6.88 8.90 6.36
CA LEU A 74 -5.64 8.54 7.05
C LEU A 74 -4.64 7.77 6.15
N GLY A 75 -5.02 7.48 4.91
CA GLY A 75 -4.20 6.78 3.91
C GLY A 75 -4.30 5.25 3.95
N TRP A 76 -5.34 4.70 4.59
CA TRP A 76 -5.59 3.26 4.57
C TRP A 76 -6.19 2.84 3.23
N THR A 77 -5.80 1.67 2.77
CA THR A 77 -6.39 1.05 1.57
C THR A 77 -7.50 0.07 1.95
N PRO A 78 -8.42 -0.28 1.04
CA PRO A 78 -9.51 -1.23 1.31
C PRO A 78 -9.06 -2.57 1.91
N ASP A 79 -7.90 -3.10 1.52
CA ASP A 79 -7.35 -4.33 2.09
C ASP A 79 -6.91 -4.14 3.55
N VAL A 80 -6.35 -2.97 3.89
CA VAL A 80 -5.96 -2.63 5.26
C VAL A 80 -7.19 -2.47 6.15
N ILE A 81 -8.23 -1.75 5.67
CA ILE A 81 -9.49 -1.54 6.43
C ILE A 81 -10.12 -2.88 6.80
N ILE A 82 -10.25 -3.78 5.82
CA ILE A 82 -10.86 -5.09 6.04
C ILE A 82 -9.94 -6.02 6.84
N GLY A 83 -8.63 -5.96 6.61
CA GLY A 83 -7.66 -6.88 7.22
C GLY A 83 -7.34 -6.56 8.67
N ARG A 84 -7.28 -5.28 9.05
CA ARG A 84 -7.01 -4.83 10.43
C ARG A 84 -8.16 -5.17 11.38
N LYS A 85 -9.41 -5.17 10.88
CA LYS A 85 -10.62 -5.52 11.65
C LYS A 85 -10.85 -4.66 12.91
N GLU A 86 -10.47 -3.39 12.90
CA GLU A 86 -10.79 -2.48 14.01
C GLU A 86 -12.30 -2.34 14.20
N ARG A 87 -13.04 -2.28 13.09
CA ARG A 87 -14.51 -2.33 13.05
C ARG A 87 -14.96 -3.32 11.99
N SER A 88 -16.07 -3.98 12.22
CA SER A 88 -16.68 -4.85 11.22
C SER A 88 -17.21 -4.00 10.05
N VAL A 89 -16.96 -4.47 8.82
CA VAL A 89 -17.51 -3.88 7.59
C VAL A 89 -18.29 -4.98 6.88
N SER A 90 -19.53 -4.72 6.53
CA SER A 90 -20.48 -5.71 5.96
C SER A 90 -20.14 -6.16 4.53
N CYS A 91 -18.98 -5.77 4.00
CA CYS A 91 -18.51 -6.23 2.71
C CYS A 91 -17.04 -6.68 2.74
N GLY A 92 -16.69 -7.60 1.83
CA GLY A 92 -15.29 -8.04 1.68
C GLY A 92 -14.43 -7.06 0.88
N MET A 93 -13.10 -7.22 1.00
CA MET A 93 -12.07 -6.38 0.35
C MET A 93 -12.32 -6.14 -1.15
N ARG A 94 -12.58 -7.19 -1.93
CA ARG A 94 -12.84 -7.06 -3.39
C ARG A 94 -14.09 -6.23 -3.67
N THR A 95 -15.09 -6.33 -2.82
CA THR A 95 -16.32 -5.54 -2.94
C THR A 95 -16.04 -4.08 -2.62
N LEU A 96 -15.26 -3.79 -1.59
CA LEU A 96 -14.89 -2.43 -1.23
C LEU A 96 -14.10 -1.74 -2.37
N TYR A 97 -13.08 -2.40 -2.95
CA TYR A 97 -12.40 -1.88 -4.15
C TYR A 97 -13.35 -1.59 -5.32
N ARG A 98 -14.35 -2.46 -5.52
CA ARG A 98 -15.35 -2.27 -6.58
C ARG A 98 -16.27 -1.07 -6.29
N LEU A 99 -16.56 -0.76 -5.04
CA LEU A 99 -17.33 0.45 -4.66
C LEU A 99 -16.55 1.73 -5.01
N PHE A 100 -15.22 1.74 -4.81
CA PHE A 100 -14.35 2.82 -5.31
C PHE A 100 -14.38 2.92 -6.84
N SER A 101 -14.22 1.80 -7.55
CA SER A 101 -14.24 1.78 -9.02
C SER A 101 -15.59 2.22 -9.61
N LYS A 102 -16.69 2.09 -8.85
CA LYS A 102 -18.04 2.53 -9.25
C LYS A 102 -18.36 3.98 -8.85
N GLY A 103 -17.42 4.69 -8.25
CA GLY A 103 -17.59 6.08 -7.83
C GLY A 103 -18.47 6.28 -6.58
N ILE A 104 -18.76 5.22 -5.81
CA ILE A 104 -19.47 5.32 -4.52
C ILE A 104 -18.54 5.95 -3.47
N PHE A 105 -17.25 5.62 -3.55
CA PHE A 105 -16.16 6.30 -2.86
C PHE A 105 -15.23 6.91 -3.89
N ASP A 106 -14.59 8.03 -3.55
CA ASP A 106 -13.65 8.70 -4.43
C ASP A 106 -12.35 7.88 -4.56
N ILE A 107 -12.07 7.41 -5.77
CA ILE A 107 -10.86 6.61 -6.09
C ILE A 107 -9.58 7.45 -5.98
N ASP A 108 -9.66 8.76 -6.15
CA ASP A 108 -8.51 9.67 -6.06
C ASP A 108 -7.97 9.79 -4.64
N THR A 109 -8.76 9.43 -3.64
CA THR A 109 -8.34 9.36 -2.24
C THR A 109 -7.45 8.16 -1.94
N LEU A 110 -7.43 7.14 -2.81
CA LEU A 110 -6.58 5.98 -2.63
C LEU A 110 -5.12 6.29 -2.99
N PRO A 111 -4.14 5.69 -2.27
CA PRO A 111 -2.73 5.82 -2.61
C PRO A 111 -2.47 5.45 -4.07
N MET A 112 -1.71 6.31 -4.80
CA MET A 112 -1.33 6.14 -6.20
C MET A 112 -2.49 6.11 -7.22
N LYS A 113 -3.71 6.48 -6.84
CA LYS A 113 -4.90 6.49 -7.74
C LYS A 113 -5.02 5.19 -8.57
N GLY A 114 -4.62 4.07 -7.98
CA GLY A 114 -4.62 2.76 -8.62
C GLY A 114 -3.61 2.55 -9.77
N LYS A 115 -2.67 3.49 -10.00
CA LYS A 115 -1.70 3.40 -11.11
C LYS A 115 -0.26 3.48 -10.61
N ARG A 116 0.58 2.50 -10.98
CA ARG A 116 2.03 2.49 -10.76
C ARG A 116 2.76 2.91 -12.03
N LYS A 117 3.63 3.93 -11.96
CA LYS A 117 4.53 4.31 -13.05
C LYS A 117 5.91 3.66 -12.82
N PRO A 118 6.51 3.00 -13.82
CA PRO A 118 7.87 2.49 -13.71
C PRO A 118 8.86 3.66 -13.63
N ASN A 119 9.98 3.43 -12.92
CA ASN A 119 11.09 4.38 -12.84
C ASN A 119 12.07 4.10 -13.99
N GLY A 120 12.38 5.11 -14.82
CA GLY A 120 13.26 5.00 -15.98
C GLY A 120 14.70 5.48 -15.73
N HIS A 121 15.12 5.64 -14.46
CA HIS A 121 16.47 6.15 -14.14
C HIS A 121 17.54 5.08 -14.39
N GLN A 122 18.61 5.44 -15.11
CA GLN A 122 19.83 4.63 -15.29
C GLN A 122 20.94 5.17 -14.39
N GLU A 123 21.60 4.29 -13.65
CA GLU A 123 22.73 4.61 -12.77
C GLU A 123 24.01 4.81 -13.57
N LYS A 124 24.79 5.84 -13.23
CA LYS A 124 26.06 6.18 -13.87
C LYS A 124 27.24 6.19 -12.88
N ARG A 125 27.00 5.94 -11.59
CA ARG A 125 28.04 5.97 -10.55
C ARG A 125 28.79 4.64 -10.51
N GLY A 126 30.12 4.68 -10.34
CA GLY A 126 30.98 3.52 -10.10
C GLY A 126 31.05 3.13 -8.61
N LYS A 127 31.64 1.96 -8.30
CA LYS A 127 31.96 1.56 -6.92
C LYS A 127 33.00 2.50 -6.33
N GLN A 128 32.81 2.88 -5.06
CA GLN A 128 33.81 3.62 -4.29
C GLN A 128 34.77 2.62 -3.61
N GLN A 129 36.04 2.97 -3.56
CA GLN A 129 37.04 2.18 -2.83
C GLN A 129 36.81 2.29 -1.31
N TYR A 130 37.21 1.23 -0.57
CA TYR A 130 37.14 1.17 0.91
C TYR A 130 35.75 1.08 1.54
N GLN A 131 34.74 0.70 0.80
CA GLN A 131 33.41 0.42 1.32
C GLN A 131 33.23 -1.09 1.55
N ARG A 132 32.59 -1.47 2.69
CA ARG A 132 32.22 -2.86 2.96
C ARG A 132 31.07 -3.26 2.03
N SER A 133 31.26 -4.32 1.27
CA SER A 133 30.26 -4.79 0.31
C SER A 133 29.04 -5.41 1.00
N ILE A 134 27.85 -5.21 0.42
CA ILE A 134 26.64 -5.91 0.86
C ILE A 134 26.80 -7.45 0.76
N HIS A 135 27.69 -7.94 -0.07
CA HIS A 135 27.94 -9.36 -0.25
C HIS A 135 28.68 -9.99 0.94
N ASP A 136 29.34 -9.19 1.79
CA ASP A 136 30.01 -9.64 3.01
C ASP A 136 29.02 -9.82 4.19
N ARG A 137 27.78 -9.32 4.06
CA ARG A 137 26.78 -9.32 5.12
C ARG A 137 26.25 -10.72 5.49
N PRO A 138 26.01 -11.67 4.55
CA PRO A 138 25.49 -12.99 4.89
C PRO A 138 26.41 -13.78 5.84
N ASP A 139 27.71 -13.57 5.74
CA ASP A 139 28.69 -14.26 6.61
C ASP A 139 28.61 -13.75 8.06
N ASN A 140 28.31 -12.46 8.24
CA ASN A 140 28.19 -11.83 9.56
C ASN A 140 26.77 -11.97 10.16
N TYR A 141 25.75 -12.05 9.30
CA TYR A 141 24.34 -12.08 9.70
C TYR A 141 23.56 -13.13 8.91
N PRO A 142 23.69 -14.43 9.27
CA PRO A 142 22.96 -15.49 8.59
C PRO A 142 21.45 -15.35 8.74
N ASP A 143 20.98 -14.80 9.86
CA ASP A 143 19.56 -14.58 10.18
C ASP A 143 19.03 -13.19 9.77
N PHE A 144 19.75 -12.47 8.92
CA PHE A 144 19.45 -11.12 8.48
C PHE A 144 17.96 -10.85 8.11
N ASN A 145 17.29 -11.85 7.58
CA ASN A 145 15.90 -11.70 7.12
C ASN A 145 14.86 -11.84 8.25
N SER A 146 15.23 -12.44 9.36
CA SER A 146 14.37 -12.72 10.53
C SER A 146 14.81 -11.99 11.80
N GLU A 147 15.97 -11.34 11.76
CA GLU A 147 16.54 -10.64 12.90
C GLU A 147 16.21 -9.15 12.87
N PHE A 148 15.85 -8.60 14.05
CA PHE A 148 15.61 -7.17 14.20
C PHE A 148 16.92 -6.38 14.28
N GLY A 149 16.87 -5.11 13.86
CA GLY A 149 17.97 -4.15 14.01
C GLY A 149 18.74 -3.90 12.71
N HIS A 150 18.32 -4.43 11.60
CA HIS A 150 18.92 -4.16 10.28
C HIS A 150 18.18 -3.04 9.56
N LEU A 151 18.93 -1.98 9.22
CA LEU A 151 18.41 -0.77 8.59
C LEU A 151 18.79 -0.68 7.11
N GLU A 152 17.89 -0.14 6.31
CA GLU A 152 18.20 0.40 4.99
C GLU A 152 18.24 1.93 5.11
N GLY A 153 19.32 2.56 4.66
CA GLY A 153 19.54 3.99 4.78
C GLY A 153 19.73 4.70 3.44
N ASP A 154 19.27 5.96 3.34
CA ASP A 154 19.40 6.82 2.17
C ASP A 154 19.18 8.29 2.57
N THR A 155 19.27 9.21 1.61
CA THR A 155 18.87 10.60 1.79
C THR A 155 17.80 11.02 0.79
N ILE A 156 16.78 11.75 1.27
CA ILE A 156 15.85 12.48 0.41
C ILE A 156 16.43 13.87 0.20
N VAL A 157 16.73 14.21 -1.06
CA VAL A 157 17.30 15.51 -1.42
C VAL A 157 16.19 16.48 -1.80
N GLY A 158 16.25 17.69 -1.27
CA GLY A 158 15.32 18.78 -1.54
C GLY A 158 15.67 19.60 -2.77
N ILE A 159 14.98 20.74 -2.92
CA ILE A 159 15.13 21.64 -4.08
C ILE A 159 16.58 22.06 -4.30
N HIS A 160 16.98 22.13 -5.57
CA HIS A 160 18.32 22.52 -6.00
C HIS A 160 19.47 21.75 -5.33
N HIS A 161 19.20 20.59 -4.77
CA HIS A 161 20.17 19.76 -4.04
C HIS A 161 20.86 20.48 -2.86
N LYS A 162 20.19 21.48 -2.24
CA LYS A 162 20.76 22.29 -1.15
C LYS A 162 20.53 21.71 0.25
N SER A 163 19.53 20.85 0.39
CA SER A 163 19.15 20.26 1.68
C SER A 163 18.83 18.78 1.53
N ALA A 164 18.86 18.03 2.63
CA ALA A 164 18.52 16.63 2.65
C ALA A 164 17.83 16.24 3.96
N VAL A 165 17.13 15.10 3.94
CA VAL A 165 16.64 14.36 5.09
C VAL A 165 17.21 12.95 5.02
N ILE A 166 17.82 12.48 6.08
CA ILE A 166 18.26 11.08 6.20
C ILE A 166 17.00 10.24 6.45
N THR A 167 16.89 9.14 5.74
CA THR A 167 15.82 8.14 5.92
C THR A 167 16.43 6.81 6.27
N LEU A 168 15.98 6.23 7.39
CA LEU A 168 16.33 4.87 7.80
C LEU A 168 15.04 4.07 7.86
N VAL A 169 15.09 2.84 7.37
CA VAL A 169 13.95 1.91 7.44
C VAL A 169 14.42 0.62 8.10
N GLU A 170 13.83 0.28 9.25
CA GLU A 170 14.11 -0.98 9.90
C GLU A 170 13.35 -2.12 9.17
N ARG A 171 14.06 -3.22 8.90
CA ARG A 171 13.61 -4.23 7.93
C ARG A 171 12.45 -5.09 8.39
N LEU A 172 12.39 -5.49 9.65
CA LEU A 172 11.30 -6.32 10.16
C LEU A 172 10.05 -5.51 10.47
N SER A 173 10.21 -4.44 11.25
CA SER A 173 9.10 -3.56 11.63
C SER A 173 8.62 -2.68 10.50
N LYS A 174 9.49 -2.40 9.50
CA LYS A 174 9.25 -1.46 8.40
C LYS A 174 8.98 -0.03 8.88
N VAL A 175 9.41 0.30 10.10
CA VAL A 175 9.34 1.66 10.63
C VAL A 175 10.24 2.58 9.80
N ILE A 176 9.73 3.75 9.47
CA ILE A 176 10.45 4.79 8.73
C ILE A 176 10.89 5.84 9.74
N ILE A 177 12.19 6.03 9.83
CA ILE A 177 12.83 7.04 10.66
C ILE A 177 13.34 8.14 9.74
N THR A 178 13.07 9.39 10.09
CA THR A 178 13.51 10.57 9.33
C THR A 178 14.29 11.49 10.24
N ILE A 179 15.49 11.87 9.81
CA ILE A 179 16.42 12.71 10.58
C ILE A 179 16.83 13.90 9.73
N LYS A 180 16.71 15.12 10.26
CA LYS A 180 17.16 16.34 9.60
C LYS A 180 18.62 16.61 9.98
N PRO A 181 19.59 16.46 9.07
CA PRO A 181 20.95 16.91 9.30
C PRO A 181 21.05 18.44 9.17
N ASN A 182 22.07 19.04 9.73
CA ASN A 182 22.35 20.47 9.58
C ASN A 182 22.73 20.87 8.14
N GLY A 183 23.28 19.93 7.37
CA GLY A 183 23.66 20.09 5.98
C GLY A 183 23.75 18.76 5.25
N ARG A 184 24.44 18.74 4.11
CA ARG A 184 24.59 17.56 3.25
C ARG A 184 26.01 16.99 3.22
N LYS A 185 26.94 17.59 3.94
CA LYS A 185 28.31 17.08 4.01
C LYS A 185 28.35 15.80 4.84
N ALA A 186 29.34 14.95 4.59
CA ALA A 186 29.51 13.70 5.34
C ALA A 186 29.54 13.92 6.86
N LEU A 187 30.14 14.99 7.33
CA LEU A 187 30.17 15.35 8.74
C LEU A 187 28.78 15.69 9.30
N ASP A 188 27.94 16.38 8.52
CA ASP A 188 26.57 16.72 8.94
C ASP A 188 25.71 15.44 9.11
N ILE A 189 25.88 14.50 8.16
CA ILE A 189 25.18 13.19 8.18
C ILE A 189 25.69 12.35 9.35
N GLU A 190 27.00 12.25 9.54
CA GLU A 190 27.62 11.55 10.65
C GLU A 190 27.11 12.09 12.00
N THR A 191 27.18 13.41 12.21
CA THR A 191 26.72 14.05 13.46
C THR A 191 25.25 13.73 13.73
N ALA A 192 24.40 13.86 12.73
CA ALA A 192 22.96 13.59 12.88
C ALA A 192 22.67 12.12 13.20
N LEU A 193 23.35 11.18 12.55
CA LEU A 193 23.23 9.75 12.82
C LEU A 193 23.76 9.41 14.21
N ASN A 194 24.92 9.92 14.62
CA ASN A 194 25.49 9.69 15.94
C ASN A 194 24.58 10.21 17.06
N GLN A 195 24.00 11.41 16.91
CA GLN A 195 23.02 11.94 17.86
C GLN A 195 21.74 11.11 17.94
N TRP A 196 21.33 10.50 16.84
CA TRP A 196 20.14 9.66 16.83
C TRP A 196 20.39 8.30 17.44
N PHE A 197 21.50 7.62 17.07
CA PHE A 197 21.87 6.30 17.60
C PHE A 197 22.20 6.31 19.09
N SER A 198 22.75 7.42 19.63
CA SER A 198 23.06 7.54 21.05
C SER A 198 21.85 7.44 22.00
N ARG A 199 20.62 7.46 21.43
CA ARG A 199 19.37 7.29 22.20
C ARG A 199 19.01 5.83 22.45
N PHE A 200 19.73 4.90 21.85
CA PHE A 200 19.47 3.46 21.94
C PHE A 200 20.62 2.72 22.59
N PRO A 201 20.36 1.58 23.22
CA PRO A 201 21.43 0.73 23.72
C PRO A 201 22.37 0.29 22.58
N LYS A 202 23.61 -0.03 22.94
CA LYS A 202 24.53 -0.67 21.99
C LYS A 202 23.92 -1.97 21.48
N ASN A 203 24.21 -2.33 20.24
CA ASN A 203 23.70 -3.53 19.58
C ASN A 203 22.18 -3.59 19.37
N PHE A 204 21.42 -2.54 19.71
CA PHE A 204 20.00 -2.47 19.35
C PHE A 204 19.79 -2.46 17.84
N PHE A 205 20.61 -1.68 17.13
CA PHE A 205 20.73 -1.76 15.68
C PHE A 205 22.02 -2.48 15.32
N LYS A 206 21.94 -3.47 14.45
CA LYS A 206 23.03 -4.38 14.10
C LYS A 206 23.77 -3.96 12.85
N SER A 207 23.01 -3.57 11.81
CA SER A 207 23.64 -3.10 10.56
C SER A 207 22.82 -2.07 9.84
N ILE A 208 23.51 -1.30 8.97
CA ILE A 208 22.89 -0.37 8.02
C ILE A 208 23.40 -0.68 6.62
N THR A 209 22.49 -0.67 5.64
CA THR A 209 22.87 -0.73 4.22
C THR A 209 22.59 0.62 3.57
N PHE A 210 23.64 1.32 3.12
CA PHE A 210 23.57 2.57 2.35
C PHE A 210 23.75 2.32 0.85
N ASP A 211 23.48 3.36 0.05
CA ASP A 211 24.00 3.42 -1.32
C ASP A 211 25.47 3.91 -1.32
N CYS A 212 26.10 3.95 -2.50
CA CYS A 212 27.46 4.45 -2.65
C CYS A 212 27.53 5.98 -2.67
N GLY A 213 26.66 6.69 -1.94
CA GLY A 213 26.64 8.15 -1.83
C GLY A 213 27.89 8.68 -1.09
N LYS A 214 28.45 9.79 -1.59
CA LYS A 214 29.61 10.45 -0.94
C LYS A 214 29.27 11.01 0.43
N GLU A 215 27.99 11.28 0.69
CA GLU A 215 27.48 11.74 1.98
C GLU A 215 27.69 10.73 3.12
N PHE A 216 27.89 9.46 2.79
CA PHE A 216 28.15 8.39 3.78
C PHE A 216 29.64 8.03 3.91
N SER A 217 30.56 8.88 3.41
CA SER A 217 32.00 8.59 3.43
C SER A 217 32.59 8.44 4.85
N ASN A 218 31.98 9.06 5.86
CA ASN A 218 32.39 8.96 7.26
C ASN A 218 31.82 7.73 8.00
N TRP A 219 31.35 6.73 7.25
CA TRP A 219 30.70 5.55 7.80
C TRP A 219 31.49 4.81 8.88
N LYS A 220 32.82 4.78 8.79
CA LYS A 220 33.67 4.12 9.79
C LYS A 220 33.57 4.76 11.16
N ALA A 221 33.44 6.09 11.24
CA ALA A 221 33.25 6.79 12.51
C ALA A 221 31.93 6.38 13.16
N ILE A 222 30.82 6.31 12.38
CA ILE A 222 29.51 5.87 12.86
C ILE A 222 29.57 4.40 13.34
N SER A 223 30.17 3.53 12.51
CA SER A 223 30.31 2.11 12.80
C SER A 223 31.04 1.87 14.12
N ASN A 224 32.21 2.53 14.29
CA ASN A 224 33.04 2.36 15.47
C ASN A 224 32.40 2.94 16.75
N GLN A 225 31.67 4.06 16.62
CA GLN A 225 31.06 4.73 17.77
C GLN A 225 29.88 3.93 18.35
N HIS A 226 29.10 3.30 17.49
CA HIS A 226 27.84 2.64 17.89
C HIS A 226 27.87 1.12 17.81
N ASP A 227 28.98 0.55 17.35
CA ASP A 227 29.15 -0.90 17.14
C ASP A 227 28.09 -1.43 16.14
N ILE A 228 27.90 -0.70 15.04
CA ILE A 228 26.92 -1.00 13.99
C ILE A 228 27.69 -1.30 12.71
N ASP A 229 27.43 -2.45 12.10
CA ASP A 229 28.03 -2.79 10.81
C ASP A 229 27.41 -1.99 9.66
N ILE A 230 28.24 -1.36 8.84
CA ILE A 230 27.77 -0.58 7.68
C ILE A 230 28.20 -1.23 6.38
N TYR A 231 27.21 -1.52 5.54
CA TYR A 231 27.38 -2.13 4.23
C TYR A 231 26.91 -1.19 3.13
N PHE A 232 27.44 -1.38 1.92
CA PHE A 232 27.07 -0.60 0.76
C PHE A 232 26.49 -1.49 -0.34
N ALA A 233 25.35 -1.07 -0.85
CA ALA A 233 24.72 -1.71 -2.00
C ALA A 233 25.57 -1.50 -3.27
N ASP A 234 25.46 -2.40 -4.22
CA ASP A 234 26.10 -2.23 -5.52
C ASP A 234 25.53 -1.01 -6.24
N PRO A 235 26.37 -0.23 -6.97
CA PRO A 235 25.89 0.89 -7.75
C PRO A 235 24.79 0.48 -8.73
N GLY A 236 23.72 1.28 -8.80
CA GLY A 236 22.61 1.03 -9.71
C GLY A 236 21.70 -0.15 -9.35
N THR A 237 21.83 -0.73 -8.16
CA THR A 237 21.05 -1.90 -7.73
C THR A 237 20.05 -1.53 -6.63
N PRO A 238 18.97 -0.77 -6.94
CA PRO A 238 17.96 -0.36 -5.95
C PRO A 238 17.25 -1.55 -5.30
N SER A 239 17.20 -2.70 -5.99
CA SER A 239 16.61 -3.95 -5.46
C SER A 239 17.30 -4.47 -4.20
N GLN A 240 18.52 -4.04 -3.89
CA GLN A 240 19.22 -4.39 -2.66
C GLN A 240 18.76 -3.56 -1.44
N ARG A 241 17.99 -2.46 -1.65
CA ARG A 241 17.40 -1.59 -0.62
C ARG A 241 15.92 -1.29 -0.91
N PRO A 242 15.08 -2.32 -1.10
CA PRO A 242 13.71 -2.15 -1.61
C PRO A 242 12.79 -1.41 -0.64
N LEU A 243 13.02 -1.55 0.67
CA LEU A 243 12.18 -0.91 1.69
C LEU A 243 12.44 0.59 1.75
N ASN A 244 13.71 0.99 1.66
CA ASN A 244 14.07 2.41 1.70
C ASN A 244 13.60 3.12 0.42
N GLU A 245 13.82 2.54 -0.76
CA GLU A 245 13.35 3.11 -2.02
C GLU A 245 11.82 3.32 -2.02
N ASN A 246 11.07 2.31 -1.61
CA ASN A 246 9.62 2.41 -1.48
C ASN A 246 9.20 3.48 -0.48
N SER A 247 9.86 3.55 0.68
CA SER A 247 9.57 4.51 1.74
C SER A 247 9.87 5.94 1.30
N ASN A 248 11.00 6.18 0.63
CA ASN A 248 11.34 7.48 0.05
C ASN A 248 10.29 7.93 -0.97
N GLY A 249 9.82 7.02 -1.82
CA GLY A 249 8.72 7.28 -2.75
C GLY A 249 7.42 7.66 -2.04
N ILE A 250 7.10 7.03 -0.92
CA ILE A 250 5.92 7.34 -0.09
C ILE A 250 6.08 8.72 0.57
N LEU A 251 7.21 8.97 1.22
CA LEU A 251 7.48 10.25 1.90
C LEU A 251 7.41 11.44 0.93
N ARG A 252 7.97 11.30 -0.28
CA ARG A 252 7.91 12.34 -1.31
C ARG A 252 6.51 12.69 -1.78
N ARG A 253 5.60 11.71 -1.82
CA ARG A 253 4.19 11.93 -2.20
C ARG A 253 3.35 12.50 -1.07
N ASN A 254 3.78 12.31 0.17
CA ASN A 254 2.96 12.58 1.35
C ASN A 254 3.53 13.66 2.27
N GLY A 255 4.31 14.59 1.77
CA GLY A 255 4.75 15.74 2.56
C GLY A 255 6.22 16.16 2.42
N LEU A 256 7.10 15.31 1.82
CA LEU A 256 8.50 15.65 1.59
C LEU A 256 8.85 15.64 0.09
N PRO A 257 8.22 16.47 -0.76
CA PRO A 257 8.46 16.49 -2.20
C PRO A 257 9.86 17.00 -2.54
N LYS A 258 10.35 16.69 -3.75
CA LYS A 258 11.64 17.18 -4.27
C LYS A 258 11.72 18.71 -4.38
N SER A 259 10.57 19.37 -4.51
CA SER A 259 10.46 20.85 -4.60
C SER A 259 10.58 21.55 -3.25
N MET A 260 10.62 20.81 -2.13
CA MET A 260 10.72 21.39 -0.80
C MET A 260 12.17 21.72 -0.44
N ASP A 261 12.38 22.87 0.20
CA ASP A 261 13.64 23.18 0.88
C ASP A 261 13.56 22.71 2.33
N PHE A 262 14.27 21.63 2.65
CA PHE A 262 14.25 21.08 4.01
C PHE A 262 14.94 21.96 5.06
N ARG A 263 15.61 23.04 4.67
CA ARG A 263 16.15 24.04 5.62
C ARG A 263 15.02 24.84 6.29
N GLU A 264 13.91 25.06 5.56
CA GLU A 264 12.76 25.85 6.00
C GLU A 264 11.81 25.09 6.91
N VAL A 265 11.95 23.78 7.03
CA VAL A 265 11.10 22.94 7.89
C VAL A 265 11.89 22.37 9.05
N ASN A 266 11.25 22.20 10.20
CA ASN A 266 11.89 21.66 11.39
C ASN A 266 11.81 20.11 11.45
N GLN A 267 12.57 19.50 12.36
CA GLN A 267 12.56 18.04 12.58
C GLN A 267 11.17 17.53 12.93
N THR A 268 10.38 18.28 13.69
CA THR A 268 9.03 17.88 14.12
C THR A 268 8.12 17.68 12.92
N PHE A 269 8.15 18.59 11.94
CA PHE A 269 7.39 18.44 10.70
C PHE A 269 7.85 17.22 9.91
N ILE A 270 9.16 17.04 9.73
CA ILE A 270 9.73 15.91 8.99
C ILE A 270 9.32 14.59 9.66
N SER A 271 9.42 14.51 11.00
CA SER A 271 9.00 13.35 11.76
C SER A 271 7.50 13.09 11.70
N SER A 272 6.66 14.12 11.64
CA SER A 272 5.21 13.94 11.54
C SER A 272 4.80 13.22 10.26
N VAL A 273 5.49 13.50 9.13
CA VAL A 273 5.24 12.83 7.85
C VAL A 273 5.57 11.34 7.90
N SER A 274 6.72 10.96 8.46
CA SER A 274 7.07 9.54 8.65
C SER A 274 6.17 8.85 9.66
N ASN A 275 5.82 9.55 10.75
CA ASN A 275 4.98 9.03 11.82
C ASN A 275 3.57 8.68 11.32
N GLN A 276 2.94 9.51 10.51
CA GLN A 276 1.67 9.17 9.85
C GLN A 276 1.77 7.85 9.08
N ARG A 277 2.88 7.59 8.40
CA ARG A 277 3.09 6.34 7.63
C ARG A 277 3.36 5.15 8.52
N ASN A 278 3.99 5.37 9.68
CA ASN A 278 4.28 4.35 10.67
C ASN A 278 3.02 3.87 11.43
N HIS A 279 1.94 4.64 11.43
CA HIS A 279 0.64 4.29 12.01
C HIS A 279 -0.34 3.65 11.02
N ILE A 280 0.06 3.43 9.76
CA ILE A 280 -0.77 2.73 8.78
C ILE A 280 -0.46 1.23 8.86
N PRO A 281 -1.47 0.37 9.17
CA PRO A 281 -1.27 -1.07 9.19
C PRO A 281 -0.81 -1.60 7.83
N ARG A 282 0.02 -2.63 7.84
CA ARG A 282 0.56 -3.24 6.61
C ARG A 282 0.22 -4.73 6.55
N LYS A 283 -0.30 -5.19 5.42
CA LYS A 283 -0.58 -6.60 5.19
C LYS A 283 0.64 -7.48 5.46
N SER A 284 1.84 -7.03 5.06
CA SER A 284 3.10 -7.74 5.30
C SER A 284 3.55 -7.78 6.77
N LEU A 285 2.84 -7.11 7.67
CA LEU A 285 3.00 -7.14 9.13
C LEU A 285 1.77 -7.75 9.81
N ASN A 286 1.02 -8.61 9.11
CA ASN A 286 -0.24 -9.18 9.58
C ASN A 286 -1.24 -8.10 10.04
N TYR A 287 -1.30 -6.99 9.29
CA TYR A 287 -2.11 -5.80 9.57
C TYR A 287 -1.79 -5.09 10.89
N ARG A 288 -0.62 -5.34 11.48
CA ARG A 288 -0.05 -4.47 12.52
C ARG A 288 0.60 -3.24 11.87
N THR A 289 0.75 -2.18 12.65
CA THR A 289 1.46 -0.99 12.20
C THR A 289 2.97 -1.15 12.36
N PRO A 290 3.80 -0.46 11.54
CA PRO A 290 5.25 -0.40 11.75
C PRO A 290 5.65 0.00 13.17
N ILE A 291 4.97 0.98 13.75
CA ILE A 291 5.29 1.48 15.08
C ILE A 291 4.96 0.45 16.18
N GLU A 292 3.86 -0.32 16.06
CA GLU A 292 3.52 -1.39 17.01
C GLU A 292 4.60 -2.47 17.04
N ILE A 293 5.12 -2.85 15.88
CA ILE A 293 6.19 -3.84 15.79
C ILE A 293 7.50 -3.27 16.35
N PHE A 294 7.86 -2.05 15.97
CA PHE A 294 9.09 -1.41 16.44
C PHE A 294 9.11 -1.26 17.96
N LEU A 295 8.01 -0.77 18.54
CA LEU A 295 7.92 -0.58 20.00
C LEU A 295 7.97 -1.88 20.79
N SER A 296 7.53 -3.03 20.23
CA SER A 296 7.69 -4.31 20.92
C SER A 296 9.17 -4.66 21.10
N TYR A 297 10.03 -4.43 20.10
CA TYR A 297 11.47 -4.63 20.22
C TYR A 297 12.15 -3.60 21.11
N VAL A 298 11.69 -2.34 21.11
CA VAL A 298 12.17 -1.31 22.03
C VAL A 298 11.88 -1.73 23.48
N GLN A 299 10.66 -2.18 23.75
CA GLN A 299 10.28 -2.66 25.08
C GLN A 299 11.14 -3.84 25.55
N GLU A 300 11.36 -4.83 24.69
CA GLU A 300 12.24 -5.95 24.99
C GLU A 300 13.66 -5.48 25.35
N ALA A 301 14.23 -4.53 24.59
CA ALA A 301 15.61 -4.07 24.77
C ALA A 301 15.83 -3.17 26.00
N PHE A 302 14.79 -2.46 26.46
CA PHE A 302 14.92 -1.51 27.58
C PHE A 302 14.38 -2.04 28.92
N TYR A 303 13.56 -3.10 28.90
CA TYR A 303 12.88 -3.63 30.09
C TYR A 303 13.16 -5.12 30.35
N SER A 304 13.97 -5.78 29.51
CA SER A 304 14.56 -7.09 29.76
C SER A 304 15.92 -6.97 30.45
#